data_1f5c0d89ac7019e2b62d2a2b049d708a
#
_entry.id   1f5c0d89ac7019e2b62d2a2b049d708a
#
_cell.length_a   1.000
_cell.length_b   1.000
_cell.length_c   1.000
_cell.angle_alpha   90.00
_cell.angle_beta   90.00
_cell.angle_gamma   90.00
#
_symmetry.space_group_name_H-M   'P 1'
#
loop_
_entity.id
_entity.type
_entity.pdbx_description
1 polymer ?
#
loop_
_entity_poly.entity_id
_entity_poly.type
_entity_poly.pdbx_seq_one_letter_code
_entity_poly.pdbx_strand_id
1 'polypeptide(L)'
;MRTWIWWIPILLALLAANGLPAQQQDHHEHRDNSLGGNGDWSELMSGMDKMHADMESIKPSGDSDLDFVRLMIPHHQAAIDMAKTELMHGNDPVMRRLAQEIITDQQSEIELMNLWVKQHKHQ
;
A
#
# COMPACT_ATOMS: atom_id res chain seq x y z
N MET A 1 32.68 30.98 43.06
CA MET A 1 31.68 31.38 44.06
C MET A 1 30.35 30.71 43.76
N ARG A 2 29.86 30.04 44.78
CA ARG A 2 28.51 29.45 44.99
C ARG A 2 28.10 28.32 44.06
N THR A 3 28.52 27.14 44.49
CA THR A 3 27.98 25.80 44.25
C THR A 3 26.55 25.70 44.76
N TRP A 4 25.66 25.15 43.95
CA TRP A 4 24.39 24.62 44.44
C TRP A 4 24.25 23.17 43.98
N ILE A 5 24.56 22.28 44.90
CA ILE A 5 24.35 20.84 44.84
C ILE A 5 22.92 20.61 45.33
N TRP A 6 22.07 20.05 44.49
CA TRP A 6 20.79 19.52 44.94
C TRP A 6 20.81 18.00 44.85
N TRP A 7 20.83 17.41 46.01
CA TRP A 7 20.67 16.00 46.25
C TRP A 7 19.20 15.61 46.02
N ILE A 8 18.92 14.64 45.17
CA ILE A 8 17.62 13.97 45.09
C ILE A 8 17.85 12.50 45.43
N PRO A 9 17.14 11.94 46.41
CA PRO A 9 17.33 10.57 46.85
C PRO A 9 16.76 9.57 45.86
N ILE A 10 17.52 8.51 45.66
CA ILE A 10 17.12 7.32 44.88
C ILE A 10 16.04 6.59 45.69
N LEU A 11 14.82 6.61 45.22
CA LEU A 11 13.75 5.75 45.73
C LEU A 11 13.75 4.46 44.95
N LEU A 12 14.23 3.42 45.61
CA LEU A 12 14.22 2.05 45.12
C LEU A 12 12.77 1.50 45.22
N ALA A 13 12.03 1.45 44.13
CA ALA A 13 10.74 0.77 44.10
C ALA A 13 10.91 -0.57 43.40
N LEU A 14 10.87 -1.64 44.20
CA LEU A 14 10.59 -2.99 43.72
C LEU A 14 9.19 -3.01 43.10
N LEU A 15 9.06 -3.38 41.84
CA LEU A 15 7.78 -3.68 41.24
C LEU A 15 7.80 -5.03 40.53
N ALA A 16 6.89 -5.80 41.05
CA ALA A 16 6.52 -7.15 40.64
C ALA A 16 6.36 -7.31 39.15
N ALA A 17 6.77 -8.49 38.70
CA ALA A 17 6.48 -9.04 37.39
C ALA A 17 4.95 -9.14 37.19
N ASN A 18 4.37 -8.24 36.44
CA ASN A 18 3.06 -8.43 35.86
C ASN A 18 3.25 -8.81 34.40
N GLY A 19 2.98 -10.10 34.12
CA GLY A 19 2.94 -10.64 32.77
C GLY A 19 1.99 -9.82 31.90
N LEU A 20 2.52 -9.31 30.80
CA LEU A 20 1.70 -8.77 29.73
C LEU A 20 0.84 -9.91 29.16
N PRO A 21 -0.48 -9.73 29.05
CA PRO A 21 -1.30 -10.70 28.31
C PRO A 21 -0.85 -10.67 26.85
N ALA A 22 -0.58 -11.84 26.31
CA ALA A 22 -0.42 -12.03 24.88
C ALA A 22 -1.63 -11.40 24.19
N GLN A 23 -1.40 -10.39 23.35
CA GLN A 23 -2.42 -9.91 22.43
C GLN A 23 -2.75 -11.09 21.50
N GLN A 24 -3.89 -11.73 21.78
CA GLN A 24 -4.55 -12.55 20.81
C GLN A 24 -4.81 -11.64 19.59
N GLN A 25 -4.17 -11.98 18.49
CA GLN A 25 -4.62 -11.52 17.19
C GLN A 25 -6.03 -12.11 17.02
N ASP A 26 -7.02 -11.29 17.29
CA ASP A 26 -8.38 -11.57 16.87
C ASP A 26 -8.33 -11.61 15.34
N HIS A 27 -8.32 -12.82 14.82
CA HIS A 27 -8.75 -13.05 13.46
C HIS A 27 -10.17 -12.52 13.39
N HIS A 28 -10.33 -11.33 12.81
CA HIS A 28 -11.65 -10.86 12.44
C HIS A 28 -12.25 -11.90 11.50
N GLU A 29 -13.09 -12.78 12.07
CA GLU A 29 -14.07 -13.52 11.30
C GLU A 29 -14.81 -12.48 10.45
N HIS A 30 -14.59 -12.53 9.16
CA HIS A 30 -15.41 -11.81 8.22
C HIS A 30 -16.84 -12.30 8.41
N ARG A 31 -17.63 -11.54 9.17
CA ARG A 31 -19.07 -11.69 9.16
C ARG A 31 -19.51 -11.52 7.72
N ASP A 32 -19.94 -12.62 7.18
CA ASP A 32 -20.67 -12.73 5.94
C ASP A 32 -21.86 -11.75 5.98
N ASN A 33 -21.66 -10.56 5.44
CA ASN A 33 -22.71 -9.58 5.25
C ASN A 33 -23.14 -9.64 3.78
N SER A 34 -23.71 -10.79 3.45
CA SER A 34 -24.28 -11.08 2.14
C SER A 34 -25.52 -10.26 1.90
N LEU A 35 -25.36 -9.03 1.41
CA LEU A 35 -26.35 -8.31 0.59
C LEU A 35 -25.65 -7.10 -0.10
N GLY A 36 -25.14 -7.30 -1.30
CA GLY A 36 -24.88 -6.20 -2.26
C GLY A 36 -23.45 -5.68 -2.41
N GLY A 37 -22.47 -6.11 -1.59
CA GLY A 37 -21.12 -5.54 -1.59
C GLY A 37 -19.99 -6.52 -1.98
N ASN A 38 -20.27 -7.75 -2.27
CA ASN A 38 -19.20 -8.75 -2.51
C ASN A 38 -18.57 -8.65 -3.88
N GLY A 39 -19.26 -8.09 -4.88
CA GLY A 39 -18.76 -7.92 -6.23
C GLY A 39 -17.66 -6.87 -6.30
N ASP A 40 -17.91 -5.70 -5.75
CA ASP A 40 -17.03 -4.54 -5.78
C ASP A 40 -15.72 -4.81 -5.03
N TRP A 41 -15.82 -5.43 -3.85
CA TRP A 41 -14.67 -5.84 -3.09
C TRP A 41 -13.84 -6.90 -3.82
N SER A 42 -14.51 -7.87 -4.45
CA SER A 42 -13.85 -8.90 -5.25
C SER A 42 -13.12 -8.31 -6.45
N GLU A 43 -13.68 -7.30 -7.10
CA GLU A 43 -13.03 -6.61 -8.22
C GLU A 43 -11.80 -5.82 -7.75
N LEU A 44 -11.90 -5.10 -6.62
CA LEU A 44 -10.76 -4.40 -6.02
C LEU A 44 -9.61 -5.36 -5.69
N MET A 45 -9.93 -6.50 -5.07
CA MET A 45 -8.94 -7.52 -4.70
C MET A 45 -8.33 -8.20 -5.94
N SER A 46 -9.10 -8.44 -6.99
CA SER A 46 -8.61 -9.03 -8.24
C SER A 46 -7.51 -8.19 -8.89
N GLY A 47 -7.64 -6.87 -8.86
CA GLY A 47 -6.57 -5.95 -9.32
C GLY A 47 -5.29 -6.08 -8.52
N MET A 48 -5.42 -6.21 -7.20
CA MET A 48 -4.28 -6.41 -6.29
C MET A 48 -3.61 -7.77 -6.50
N ASP A 49 -4.38 -8.84 -6.63
CA ASP A 49 -3.86 -10.20 -6.85
C ASP A 49 -3.09 -10.27 -8.18
N LYS A 50 -3.63 -9.66 -9.23
CA LYS A 50 -2.94 -9.56 -10.51
C LYS A 50 -1.63 -8.79 -10.39
N MET A 51 -1.63 -7.66 -9.71
CA MET A 51 -0.42 -6.86 -9.45
C MET A 51 0.65 -7.70 -8.75
N HIS A 52 0.30 -8.42 -7.69
CA HIS A 52 1.23 -9.27 -6.95
C HIS A 52 1.84 -10.35 -7.85
N ALA A 53 1.00 -11.05 -8.64
CA ALA A 53 1.48 -12.07 -9.56
C ALA A 53 2.42 -11.50 -10.64
N ASP A 54 2.10 -10.33 -11.20
CA ASP A 54 2.95 -9.65 -12.18
C ASP A 54 4.29 -9.25 -11.56
N MET A 55 4.29 -8.68 -10.34
CA MET A 55 5.51 -8.26 -9.63
C MET A 55 6.39 -9.44 -9.22
N GLU A 56 5.81 -10.55 -8.75
CA GLU A 56 6.55 -11.77 -8.39
C GLU A 56 7.27 -12.41 -9.59
N SER A 57 6.75 -12.20 -10.79
CA SER A 57 7.38 -12.69 -12.02
C SER A 57 8.64 -11.91 -12.43
N ILE A 58 8.80 -10.68 -11.90
CA ILE A 58 9.90 -9.77 -12.22
C ILE A 58 11.16 -10.19 -11.44
N LYS A 59 12.25 -10.36 -12.16
CA LYS A 59 13.56 -10.66 -11.56
C LYS A 59 14.44 -9.42 -11.56
N PRO A 60 15.27 -9.22 -10.52
CA PRO A 60 16.24 -8.14 -10.49
C PRO A 60 17.12 -8.15 -11.75
N SER A 61 17.30 -7.00 -12.36
CA SER A 61 18.15 -6.84 -13.55
C SER A 61 19.59 -6.43 -13.22
N GLY A 62 19.80 -5.90 -12.02
CA GLY A 62 21.05 -5.25 -11.63
C GLY A 62 21.10 -3.75 -11.93
N ASP A 63 20.08 -3.23 -12.59
CA ASP A 63 19.89 -1.81 -12.87
C ASP A 63 18.67 -1.32 -12.05
N SER A 64 18.93 -0.44 -11.09
CA SER A 64 17.91 0.06 -10.16
C SER A 64 16.80 0.85 -10.85
N ASP A 65 17.11 1.61 -11.89
CA ASP A 65 16.12 2.39 -12.63
C ASP A 65 15.20 1.47 -13.43
N LEU A 66 15.77 0.46 -14.06
CA LEU A 66 15.01 -0.54 -14.80
C LEU A 66 14.12 -1.38 -13.87
N ASP A 67 14.64 -1.79 -12.72
CA ASP A 67 13.90 -2.56 -11.73
C ASP A 67 12.75 -1.73 -11.13
N PHE A 68 13.00 -0.44 -10.83
CA PHE A 68 11.98 0.50 -10.40
C PHE A 68 10.84 0.59 -11.42
N VAL A 69 11.15 0.85 -12.68
CA VAL A 69 10.13 1.01 -13.73
C VAL A 69 9.33 -0.27 -13.93
N ARG A 70 9.99 -1.43 -13.94
CA ARG A 70 9.30 -2.73 -14.11
C ARG A 70 8.32 -3.02 -12.99
N LEU A 71 8.63 -2.64 -11.75
CA LEU A 71 7.75 -2.80 -10.59
C LEU A 71 6.63 -1.77 -10.57
N MET A 72 6.90 -0.53 -10.99
CA MET A 72 5.93 0.55 -10.97
C MET A 72 4.83 0.41 -12.04
N ILE A 73 5.12 -0.18 -13.18
CA ILE A 73 4.10 -0.38 -14.24
C ILE A 73 2.92 -1.22 -13.73
N PRO A 74 3.10 -2.44 -13.20
CA PRO A 74 1.98 -3.22 -12.66
C PRO A 74 1.31 -2.56 -11.45
N HIS A 75 2.06 -1.83 -10.64
CA HIS A 75 1.51 -1.08 -9.51
C HIS A 75 0.54 0.02 -9.98
N HIS A 76 0.93 0.79 -10.98
CA HIS A 76 0.07 1.83 -11.59
C HIS A 76 -1.14 1.22 -12.29
N GLN A 77 -0.97 0.09 -12.96
CA GLN A 77 -2.09 -0.60 -13.59
C GLN A 77 -3.14 -1.03 -12.57
N ALA A 78 -2.72 -1.55 -11.43
CA ALA A 78 -3.64 -1.91 -10.35
C ALA A 78 -4.42 -0.70 -9.81
N ALA A 79 -3.77 0.45 -9.67
CA ALA A 79 -4.44 1.68 -9.25
C ALA A 79 -5.49 2.14 -10.26
N ILE A 80 -5.21 2.02 -11.58
CA ILE A 80 -6.19 2.28 -12.63
C ILE A 80 -7.39 1.33 -12.54
N ASP A 81 -7.14 0.04 -12.32
CA ASP A 81 -8.21 -0.95 -12.24
C ASP A 81 -9.09 -0.73 -11.01
N MET A 82 -8.50 -0.42 -9.85
CA MET A 82 -9.24 -0.01 -8.64
C MET A 82 -10.06 1.26 -8.87
N ALA A 83 -9.50 2.27 -9.55
CA ALA A 83 -10.19 3.50 -9.86
C ALA A 83 -11.38 3.29 -10.81
N LYS A 84 -11.28 2.36 -11.76
CA LYS A 84 -12.41 1.94 -12.61
C LYS A 84 -13.52 1.30 -11.78
N THR A 85 -13.19 0.44 -10.83
CA THR A 85 -14.17 -0.16 -9.91
C THR A 85 -14.88 0.92 -9.10
N GLU A 86 -14.15 1.94 -8.58
CA GLU A 86 -14.76 3.09 -7.92
C GLU A 86 -15.72 3.84 -8.84
N LEU A 87 -15.37 4.05 -10.11
CA LEU A 87 -16.27 4.71 -11.08
C LEU A 87 -17.52 3.88 -11.42
N MET A 88 -17.45 2.56 -11.35
CA MET A 88 -18.61 1.70 -11.60
C MET A 88 -19.55 1.62 -10.41
N HIS A 89 -19.02 1.56 -9.20
CA HIS A 89 -19.77 1.18 -8.00
C HIS A 89 -19.83 2.27 -6.93
N GLY A 90 -18.81 3.15 -6.87
CA GLY A 90 -18.75 4.22 -5.89
C GLY A 90 -19.80 5.30 -6.10
N ASN A 91 -20.29 5.87 -5.01
CA ASN A 91 -21.36 6.87 -5.03
C ASN A 91 -20.89 8.26 -4.56
N ASP A 92 -19.75 8.34 -3.88
CA ASP A 92 -19.22 9.62 -3.40
C ASP A 92 -18.62 10.43 -4.56
N PRO A 93 -19.10 11.67 -4.81
CA PRO A 93 -18.66 12.45 -5.96
C PRO A 93 -17.18 12.87 -5.87
N VAL A 94 -16.62 12.98 -4.65
CA VAL A 94 -15.23 13.37 -4.44
C VAL A 94 -14.33 12.17 -4.80
N MET A 95 -14.69 10.97 -4.32
CA MET A 95 -13.94 9.75 -4.61
C MET A 95 -14.02 9.38 -6.10
N ARG A 96 -15.18 9.52 -6.72
CA ARG A 96 -15.34 9.32 -8.17
C ARG A 96 -14.48 10.28 -8.99
N ARG A 97 -14.37 11.54 -8.58
CA ARG A 97 -13.49 12.51 -9.22
C ARG A 97 -12.03 12.13 -9.06
N LEU A 98 -11.62 11.76 -7.84
CA LEU A 98 -10.26 11.27 -7.58
C LEU A 98 -9.93 10.05 -8.42
N ALA A 99 -10.85 9.09 -8.55
CA ALA A 99 -10.67 7.92 -9.40
C ALA A 99 -10.43 8.30 -10.87
N GLN A 100 -11.13 9.31 -11.38
CA GLN A 100 -10.95 9.79 -12.75
C GLN A 100 -9.58 10.47 -12.95
N GLU A 101 -9.12 11.23 -11.97
CA GLU A 101 -7.77 11.83 -11.94
C GLU A 101 -6.70 10.72 -11.93
N ILE A 102 -6.84 9.71 -11.05
CA ILE A 102 -5.93 8.56 -10.97
C ILE A 102 -5.81 7.84 -12.33
N ILE A 103 -6.92 7.56 -13.01
CA ILE A 103 -6.87 6.89 -14.31
C ILE A 103 -6.04 7.70 -15.31
N THR A 104 -6.27 9.01 -15.38
CA THR A 104 -5.58 9.89 -16.35
C THR A 104 -4.09 10.01 -16.04
N ASP A 105 -3.74 10.27 -14.80
CA ASP A 105 -2.36 10.51 -14.39
C ASP A 105 -1.53 9.23 -14.49
N GLN A 106 -2.05 8.12 -13.96
CA GLN A 106 -1.32 6.85 -13.96
C GLN A 106 -1.18 6.26 -15.36
N GLN A 107 -2.13 6.51 -16.25
CA GLN A 107 -2.01 6.10 -17.64
C GLN A 107 -0.87 6.85 -18.35
N SER A 108 -0.75 8.15 -18.13
CA SER A 108 0.35 8.96 -18.66
C SER A 108 1.71 8.52 -18.11
N GLU A 109 1.78 8.17 -16.83
CA GLU A 109 3.01 7.68 -16.19
C GLU A 109 3.42 6.30 -16.71
N ILE A 110 2.46 5.39 -16.96
CA ILE A 110 2.73 4.09 -17.60
C ILE A 110 3.29 4.30 -19.03
N GLU A 111 2.73 5.23 -19.79
CA GLU A 111 3.23 5.55 -21.15
C GLU A 111 4.68 6.07 -21.08
N LEU A 112 4.97 6.98 -20.16
CA LEU A 112 6.32 7.50 -19.92
C LEU A 112 7.30 6.38 -19.56
N MET A 113 6.94 5.51 -18.61
CA MET A 113 7.76 4.38 -18.19
C MET A 113 8.01 3.40 -19.33
N ASN A 114 7.01 3.08 -20.12
CA ASN A 114 7.15 2.22 -21.29
C ASN A 114 8.06 2.84 -22.37
N LEU A 115 7.97 4.13 -22.59
CA LEU A 115 8.84 4.84 -23.52
C LEU A 115 10.30 4.80 -23.02
N TRP A 116 10.51 5.05 -21.74
CA TRP A 116 11.82 4.98 -21.12
C TRP A 116 12.45 3.58 -21.27
N VAL A 117 11.70 2.52 -20.97
CA VAL A 117 12.17 1.12 -21.14
C VAL A 117 12.56 0.83 -22.59
N LYS A 118 11.79 1.30 -23.57
CA LYS A 118 12.10 1.10 -24.99
C LYS A 118 13.44 1.76 -25.36
N GLN A 119 13.69 2.95 -24.86
CA GLN A 119 14.95 3.69 -25.13
C GLN A 119 16.16 3.03 -24.47
N HIS A 120 16.00 2.42 -23.28
CA HIS A 120 17.10 1.79 -22.54
C HIS A 120 17.40 0.33 -22.95
N LYS A 121 16.53 -0.32 -23.69
CA LYS A 121 16.81 -1.63 -24.27
C LYS A 121 17.83 -1.60 -25.43
N HIS A 122 18.17 -0.45 -25.92
CA HIS A 122 19.05 -0.25 -27.07
C HIS A 122 20.44 0.31 -26.69
N GLN A 123 20.72 0.40 -25.40
CA GLN A 123 22.05 0.74 -24.87
C GLN A 123 22.74 -0.50 -24.28
#